data_4a72a83565959189eab83339799e1e27
#
_entry.id   4a72a83565959189eab83339799e1e27
#
_cell.length_a   1.000
_cell.length_b   1.000
_cell.length_c   1.000
_cell.angle_alpha   90.00
_cell.angle_beta   90.00
_cell.angle_gamma   90.00
#
_symmetry.space_group_name_H-M   'P 1'
#
loop_
_entity.id
_entity.type
_entity.pdbx_description
1 polymer ?
#
loop_
_entity_poly.entity_id
_entity_poly.type
_entity_poly.pdbx_seq_one_letter_code
_entity_poly.pdbx_strand_id
1 'polypeptide(L)'
;MSEATQYDATHARWKRDPEAYWAEAARGIDWDRAPQRIFDAAMGVYGRWFPDAALNTCHNAVDRHVAAGRGQQDAIIYDSPMTGQVQRITYAELQHRVAKLAGALAARGITKGDRVVIYMPMVPEAAIAMLATARLGAVHSVVFGGFAAAELASRIADAKPKAIISASCGLEPGRVVHYKPLLDEAIALSPHKPSSVLILQRPQAPCELTPGRDEDLLVAEAAAAPHACVSVAATDPLYILYTSGTTGQPKGILRDNGGHAVALHHSMELVYGVKPGDVYWAASDVGWVVGHSYIVYAPLLGGCTTVLFEGKPVGTPDPGTFWRVCADHGVKILFTAPTAIRAIKKEDPEGVFLKKYDLSKLEALYLAGERCDPDTILWSERLLQKPVVDHWWQTETGWTITGNFRGLGLFPTRAGSGGKPAPGYDVVVLDE
;
A
#
# COMPACT_ATOMS: atom_id res chain seq x y z
N MET A 1 -28.53 27.70 -13.38
CA MET A 1 -28.20 26.60 -12.46
C MET A 1 -27.25 25.70 -13.24
N SER A 2 -26.00 25.49 -12.79
CA SER A 2 -25.11 24.52 -13.45
C SER A 2 -25.73 23.13 -13.32
N GLU A 3 -25.69 22.34 -14.39
CA GLU A 3 -26.10 20.93 -14.31
C GLU A 3 -25.31 20.23 -13.18
N ALA A 4 -26.02 19.43 -12.36
CA ALA A 4 -25.40 18.68 -11.28
C ALA A 4 -24.38 17.70 -11.90
N THR A 5 -23.14 17.75 -11.42
CA THR A 5 -22.08 16.85 -11.88
C THR A 5 -22.33 15.41 -11.39
N GLN A 6 -21.69 14.43 -11.98
CA GLN A 6 -21.74 13.04 -11.50
C GLN A 6 -21.24 12.93 -10.05
N TYR A 7 -20.27 13.77 -9.66
CA TYR A 7 -19.84 13.89 -8.28
C TYR A 7 -20.98 14.34 -7.36
N ASP A 8 -21.68 15.43 -7.72
CA ASP A 8 -22.76 15.96 -6.88
C ASP A 8 -23.90 14.95 -6.68
N ALA A 9 -24.26 14.22 -7.75
CA ALA A 9 -25.25 13.14 -7.68
C ALA A 9 -24.81 11.98 -6.78
N THR A 10 -23.54 11.56 -6.89
CA THR A 10 -22.98 10.44 -6.12
C THR A 10 -22.86 10.82 -4.63
N HIS A 11 -22.37 12.03 -4.33
CA HIS A 11 -22.23 12.52 -2.97
C HIS A 11 -23.59 12.71 -2.29
N ALA A 12 -24.59 13.26 -3.02
CA ALA A 12 -25.96 13.39 -2.52
C ALA A 12 -26.62 12.02 -2.26
N ARG A 13 -26.37 11.01 -3.12
CA ARG A 13 -26.84 9.63 -2.92
C ARG A 13 -26.26 9.05 -1.62
N TRP A 14 -24.95 9.19 -1.42
CA TRP A 14 -24.31 8.75 -0.17
C TRP A 14 -24.90 9.45 1.06
N LYS A 15 -25.03 10.80 1.05
CA LYS A 15 -25.60 11.54 2.18
C LYS A 15 -27.04 11.11 2.52
N ARG A 16 -27.84 10.79 1.52
CA ARG A 16 -29.24 10.37 1.70
C ARG A 16 -29.36 8.99 2.36
N ASP A 17 -28.51 8.04 1.94
CA ASP A 17 -28.54 6.67 2.44
C ASP A 17 -27.13 6.07 2.42
N PRO A 18 -26.33 6.33 3.47
CA PRO A 18 -24.96 5.83 3.58
C PRO A 18 -24.88 4.29 3.58
N GLU A 19 -25.83 3.62 4.23
CA GLU A 19 -25.80 2.15 4.31
C GLU A 19 -26.07 1.53 2.95
N ALA A 20 -27.07 1.98 2.21
CA ALA A 20 -27.31 1.49 0.84
C ALA A 20 -26.12 1.78 -0.09
N TYR A 21 -25.48 2.92 0.06
CA TYR A 21 -24.28 3.27 -0.71
C TYR A 21 -23.13 2.28 -0.46
N TRP A 22 -22.83 2.02 0.79
CA TRP A 22 -21.74 1.10 1.16
C TRP A 22 -22.10 -0.38 0.94
N ALA A 23 -23.40 -0.75 1.02
CA ALA A 23 -23.86 -2.06 0.62
C ALA A 23 -23.62 -2.34 -0.89
N GLU A 24 -23.81 -1.31 -1.74
CA GLU A 24 -23.47 -1.41 -3.16
C GLU A 24 -21.96 -1.55 -3.38
N ALA A 25 -21.14 -0.73 -2.74
CA ALA A 25 -19.69 -0.81 -2.82
C ALA A 25 -19.15 -2.17 -2.35
N ALA A 26 -19.77 -2.76 -1.32
CA ALA A 26 -19.40 -4.07 -0.77
C ALA A 26 -19.61 -5.23 -1.75
N ARG A 27 -20.40 -5.07 -2.82
CA ARG A 27 -20.56 -6.08 -3.88
C ARG A 27 -19.28 -6.29 -4.69
N GLY A 28 -18.34 -5.36 -4.63
CA GLY A 28 -17.02 -5.48 -5.24
C GLY A 28 -16.06 -6.43 -4.51
N ILE A 29 -16.47 -7.02 -3.40
CA ILE A 29 -15.68 -7.92 -2.56
C ILE A 29 -16.27 -9.32 -2.58
N ASP A 30 -15.42 -10.34 -2.69
CA ASP A 30 -15.80 -11.73 -2.50
C ASP A 30 -15.84 -12.04 -1.00
N TRP A 31 -17.02 -12.34 -0.49
CA TRP A 31 -17.27 -12.65 0.91
C TRP A 31 -17.40 -14.15 1.12
N ASP A 32 -16.74 -14.69 2.15
CA ASP A 32 -17.01 -16.05 2.63
C ASP A 32 -18.39 -16.12 3.32
N ARG A 33 -18.75 -15.02 3.99
CA ARG A 33 -20.09 -14.74 4.50
C ARG A 33 -20.43 -13.29 4.23
N ALA A 34 -21.41 -13.07 3.34
CA ALA A 34 -21.84 -11.73 2.93
C ALA A 34 -22.45 -10.94 4.12
N PRO A 35 -22.23 -9.61 4.18
CA PRO A 35 -22.80 -8.78 5.24
C PRO A 35 -24.33 -8.71 5.13
N GLN A 36 -25.01 -8.89 6.26
CA GLN A 36 -26.44 -8.59 6.41
C GLN A 36 -26.63 -7.23 7.10
N ARG A 37 -25.65 -6.82 7.92
CA ARG A 37 -25.57 -5.51 8.55
C ARG A 37 -24.39 -4.75 7.96
N ILE A 38 -24.66 -3.56 7.44
CA ILE A 38 -23.63 -2.75 6.79
C ILE A 38 -22.82 -1.95 7.82
N PHE A 39 -23.50 -1.32 8.77
CA PHE A 39 -22.87 -0.57 9.86
C PHE A 39 -23.58 -0.81 11.19
N ASP A 40 -22.82 -0.91 12.26
CA ASP A 40 -23.34 -0.98 13.62
C ASP A 40 -22.70 0.11 14.50
N ALA A 41 -23.43 1.19 14.74
CA ALA A 41 -22.97 2.33 15.52
C ALA A 41 -22.78 1.99 17.02
N ALA A 42 -23.39 0.92 17.53
CA ALA A 42 -23.28 0.50 18.93
C ALA A 42 -21.99 -0.29 19.21
N MET A 43 -21.27 -0.72 18.20
CA MET A 43 -20.05 -1.51 18.34
C MET A 43 -18.80 -0.63 18.46
N GLY A 44 -18.40 -0.30 19.71
CA GLY A 44 -17.25 0.55 20.01
C GLY A 44 -17.51 2.04 19.78
N VAL A 45 -16.47 2.85 19.95
CA VAL A 45 -16.58 4.32 19.91
C VAL A 45 -16.93 4.86 18.51
N TYR A 46 -16.46 4.19 17.46
CA TYR A 46 -16.62 4.62 16.07
C TYR A 46 -17.56 3.73 15.27
N GLY A 47 -18.28 2.81 15.91
CA GLY A 47 -19.07 1.78 15.25
C GLY A 47 -18.17 0.74 14.53
N ARG A 48 -18.81 -0.19 13.81
CA ARG A 48 -18.14 -1.21 12.99
C ARG A 48 -18.85 -1.39 11.67
N TRP A 49 -18.07 -1.47 10.59
CA TRP A 49 -18.54 -1.80 9.26
C TRP A 49 -18.57 -3.32 9.07
N PHE A 50 -19.63 -3.83 8.46
CA PHE A 50 -19.81 -5.24 8.10
C PHE A 50 -19.60 -6.21 9.28
N PRO A 51 -20.20 -5.96 10.45
CA PRO A 51 -19.83 -6.65 11.69
C PRO A 51 -20.11 -8.15 11.70
N ASP A 52 -21.01 -8.62 10.86
CA ASP A 52 -21.42 -10.02 10.73
C ASP A 52 -20.81 -10.74 9.51
N ALA A 53 -20.01 -10.03 8.70
CA ALA A 53 -19.43 -10.58 7.49
C ALA A 53 -18.09 -11.30 7.74
N ALA A 54 -17.68 -12.13 6.78
CA ALA A 54 -16.37 -12.77 6.78
C ALA A 54 -15.78 -12.80 5.37
N LEU A 55 -14.46 -12.68 5.28
CA LEU A 55 -13.70 -12.68 4.03
C LEU A 55 -12.25 -13.08 4.29
N ASN A 56 -11.43 -13.12 3.23
CA ASN A 56 -9.98 -13.02 3.33
C ASN A 56 -9.48 -11.92 2.38
N THR A 57 -8.72 -10.96 2.91
CA THR A 57 -8.22 -9.82 2.11
C THR A 57 -7.22 -10.28 1.04
N CYS A 58 -6.36 -11.28 1.32
CA CYS A 58 -5.43 -11.83 0.33
C CYS A 58 -6.19 -12.53 -0.81
N HIS A 59 -7.24 -13.31 -0.51
CA HIS A 59 -8.10 -13.91 -1.53
C HIS A 59 -8.63 -12.83 -2.50
N ASN A 60 -9.14 -11.74 -1.94
CA ASN A 60 -9.68 -10.64 -2.72
C ASN A 60 -8.63 -9.88 -3.53
N ALA A 61 -7.41 -9.79 -3.03
CA ALA A 61 -6.31 -9.12 -3.71
C ALA A 61 -5.64 -9.99 -4.79
N VAL A 62 -5.70 -11.32 -4.67
CA VAL A 62 -4.90 -12.23 -5.51
C VAL A 62 -5.73 -13.36 -6.10
N ASP A 63 -6.27 -14.25 -5.27
CA ASP A 63 -6.84 -15.54 -5.71
C ASP A 63 -8.03 -15.37 -6.63
N ARG A 64 -8.95 -14.44 -6.33
CA ARG A 64 -10.13 -14.18 -7.17
C ARG A 64 -9.77 -13.76 -8.59
N HIS A 65 -8.65 -13.07 -8.78
CA HIS A 65 -8.21 -12.64 -10.10
C HIS A 65 -7.69 -13.80 -10.93
N VAL A 66 -6.99 -14.76 -10.30
CA VAL A 66 -6.58 -16.00 -10.95
C VAL A 66 -7.81 -16.83 -11.33
N ALA A 67 -8.77 -16.99 -10.40
CA ALA A 67 -10.03 -17.69 -10.64
C ALA A 67 -10.87 -17.05 -11.75
N ALA A 68 -10.81 -15.73 -11.89
CA ALA A 68 -11.47 -14.96 -12.96
C ALA A 68 -10.71 -14.99 -14.31
N GLY A 69 -9.68 -15.85 -14.47
CA GLY A 69 -8.94 -16.02 -15.72
C GLY A 69 -7.84 -14.98 -15.97
N ARG A 70 -7.51 -14.13 -14.99
CA ARG A 70 -6.46 -13.10 -15.10
C ARG A 70 -5.10 -13.55 -14.57
N GLY A 71 -4.88 -14.85 -14.43
CA GLY A 71 -3.65 -15.41 -13.87
C GLY A 71 -2.37 -14.99 -14.60
N GLN A 72 -2.45 -14.73 -15.91
CA GLN A 72 -1.30 -14.32 -16.72
C GLN A 72 -1.10 -12.79 -16.79
N GLN A 73 -2.03 -12.00 -16.21
CA GLN A 73 -1.88 -10.55 -16.09
C GLN A 73 -0.79 -10.25 -15.05
N ASP A 74 0.05 -9.25 -15.33
CA ASP A 74 0.99 -8.72 -14.34
C ASP A 74 0.23 -8.21 -13.10
N ALA A 75 0.60 -8.69 -11.93
CA ALA A 75 0.12 -8.18 -10.64
C ALA A 75 1.09 -7.13 -10.10
N ILE A 76 2.39 -7.42 -10.16
CA ILE A 76 3.45 -6.53 -9.68
C ILE A 76 4.50 -6.36 -10.78
N ILE A 77 4.88 -5.13 -11.05
CA ILE A 77 6.11 -4.79 -11.79
C ILE A 77 7.11 -4.25 -10.76
N TYR A 78 8.18 -4.97 -10.52
CA TYR A 78 9.30 -4.51 -9.72
C TYR A 78 10.31 -3.84 -10.63
N ASP A 79 10.69 -2.61 -10.30
CA ASP A 79 11.68 -1.83 -11.05
C ASP A 79 12.71 -1.27 -10.06
N SER A 80 13.95 -1.72 -10.18
CA SER A 80 15.06 -1.29 -9.32
C SER A 80 16.22 -0.72 -10.14
N PRO A 81 16.30 0.59 -10.29
CA PRO A 81 17.51 1.23 -10.84
C PRO A 81 18.73 1.01 -9.94
N MET A 82 18.53 0.64 -8.66
CA MET A 82 19.61 0.32 -7.73
C MET A 82 20.34 -0.97 -8.09
N THR A 83 19.64 -1.92 -8.70
CA THR A 83 20.20 -3.22 -9.12
C THR A 83 20.21 -3.39 -10.63
N GLY A 84 19.60 -2.47 -11.38
CA GLY A 84 19.40 -2.58 -12.82
C GLY A 84 18.38 -3.66 -13.22
N GLN A 85 17.53 -4.11 -12.29
CA GLN A 85 16.58 -5.19 -12.51
C GLN A 85 15.16 -4.68 -12.72
N VAL A 86 14.46 -5.30 -13.67
CA VAL A 86 13.01 -5.19 -13.83
C VAL A 86 12.45 -6.61 -13.80
N GLN A 87 11.48 -6.86 -12.94
CA GLN A 87 10.79 -8.13 -12.82
C GLN A 87 9.28 -7.93 -12.94
N ARG A 88 8.62 -8.79 -13.71
CA ARG A 88 7.15 -8.87 -13.80
C ARG A 88 6.70 -10.12 -13.09
N ILE A 89 5.75 -9.96 -12.18
CA ILE A 89 5.16 -11.05 -11.40
C ILE A 89 3.68 -11.09 -11.76
N THR A 90 3.26 -12.18 -12.38
CA THR A 90 1.85 -12.39 -12.74
C THR A 90 0.99 -12.68 -11.50
N TYR A 91 -0.35 -12.54 -11.62
CA TYR A 91 -1.24 -12.92 -10.52
C TYR A 91 -1.10 -14.41 -10.14
N ALA A 92 -0.86 -15.31 -11.10
CA ALA A 92 -0.65 -16.72 -10.81
C ALA A 92 0.67 -16.96 -10.04
N GLU A 93 1.75 -16.30 -10.44
CA GLU A 93 3.03 -16.37 -9.71
C GLU A 93 2.94 -15.75 -8.32
N LEU A 94 2.25 -14.60 -8.21
CA LEU A 94 2.02 -13.97 -6.92
C LEU A 94 1.21 -14.88 -6.00
N GLN A 95 0.12 -15.48 -6.48
CA GLN A 95 -0.67 -16.46 -5.74
C GLN A 95 0.19 -17.61 -5.23
N HIS A 96 1.00 -18.18 -6.13
CA HIS A 96 1.88 -19.31 -5.79
C HIS A 96 2.87 -18.92 -4.68
N ARG A 97 3.60 -17.82 -4.84
CA ARG A 97 4.61 -17.37 -3.88
C ARG A 97 3.98 -17.01 -2.53
N VAL A 98 2.85 -16.27 -2.55
CA VAL A 98 2.11 -15.90 -1.35
C VAL A 98 1.61 -17.15 -0.60
N ALA A 99 1.07 -18.14 -1.31
CA ALA A 99 0.61 -19.38 -0.69
C ALA A 99 1.75 -20.19 -0.08
N LYS A 100 2.91 -20.23 -0.74
CA LYS A 100 4.12 -20.92 -0.26
C LYS A 100 4.68 -20.22 0.98
N LEU A 101 4.82 -18.88 0.97
CA LEU A 101 5.30 -18.15 2.14
C LEU A 101 4.31 -18.25 3.32
N ALA A 102 3.00 -18.24 3.05
CA ALA A 102 2.00 -18.50 4.09
C ALA A 102 2.17 -19.90 4.70
N GLY A 103 2.44 -20.93 3.88
CA GLY A 103 2.79 -22.28 4.36
C GLY A 103 4.05 -22.30 5.22
N ALA A 104 5.08 -21.55 4.83
CA ALA A 104 6.32 -21.42 5.61
C ALA A 104 6.07 -20.78 6.98
N LEU A 105 5.22 -19.73 7.03
CA LEU A 105 4.82 -19.10 8.29
C LEU A 105 3.96 -20.05 9.16
N ALA A 106 3.01 -20.75 8.55
CA ALA A 106 2.16 -21.73 9.26
C ALA A 106 2.97 -22.86 9.87
N ALA A 107 3.99 -23.38 9.16
CA ALA A 107 4.91 -24.39 9.68
C ALA A 107 5.71 -23.90 10.91
N ARG A 108 5.82 -22.59 11.11
CA ARG A 108 6.43 -21.94 12.29
C ARG A 108 5.41 -21.54 13.35
N GLY A 109 4.20 -22.08 13.24
CA GLY A 109 3.12 -21.86 14.22
C GLY A 109 2.42 -20.51 14.11
N ILE A 110 2.56 -19.78 13.00
CA ILE A 110 1.79 -18.54 12.77
C ILE A 110 0.37 -18.94 12.38
N THR A 111 -0.59 -18.38 13.10
CA THR A 111 -2.02 -18.63 12.93
C THR A 111 -2.80 -17.31 12.93
N LYS A 112 -4.12 -17.39 12.70
CA LYS A 112 -5.04 -16.25 12.75
C LYS A 112 -4.84 -15.43 14.05
N GLY A 113 -4.69 -14.11 13.89
CA GLY A 113 -4.52 -13.15 14.98
C GLY A 113 -3.08 -13.02 15.52
N ASP A 114 -2.16 -13.88 15.11
CA ASP A 114 -0.73 -13.70 15.43
C ASP A 114 -0.14 -12.49 14.68
N ARG A 115 0.87 -11.85 15.25
CA ARG A 115 1.55 -10.70 14.62
C ARG A 115 2.84 -11.14 13.94
N VAL A 116 3.06 -10.57 12.76
CA VAL A 116 4.30 -10.69 11.98
C VAL A 116 4.84 -9.29 11.69
N VAL A 117 6.05 -8.99 12.14
CA VAL A 117 6.72 -7.74 11.77
C VAL A 117 7.45 -7.92 10.45
N ILE A 118 7.33 -6.96 9.56
CA ILE A 118 8.01 -6.93 8.26
C ILE A 118 8.93 -5.71 8.24
N TYR A 119 10.24 -5.96 8.22
CA TYR A 119 11.27 -4.94 8.16
C TYR A 119 12.14 -5.17 6.92
N MET A 120 11.67 -4.67 5.78
CA MET A 120 12.22 -4.95 4.47
C MET A 120 12.38 -3.70 3.60
N PRO A 121 13.32 -3.69 2.64
CA PRO A 121 13.37 -2.67 1.61
C PRO A 121 12.22 -2.85 0.60
N MET A 122 12.15 -1.95 -0.40
CA MET A 122 11.15 -1.98 -1.48
C MET A 122 11.45 -3.10 -2.50
N VAL A 123 11.22 -4.35 -2.09
CA VAL A 123 11.38 -5.56 -2.90
C VAL A 123 10.07 -6.34 -2.96
N PRO A 124 9.83 -7.18 -3.98
CA PRO A 124 8.58 -7.94 -4.12
C PRO A 124 8.24 -8.77 -2.89
N GLU A 125 9.23 -9.30 -2.20
CA GLU A 125 9.08 -10.13 -1.00
C GLU A 125 8.41 -9.37 0.15
N ALA A 126 8.52 -8.03 0.20
CA ALA A 126 7.80 -7.22 1.19
C ALA A 126 6.28 -7.28 0.96
N ALA A 127 5.82 -7.10 -0.27
CA ALA A 127 4.40 -7.23 -0.62
C ALA A 127 3.91 -8.67 -0.45
N ILE A 128 4.71 -9.66 -0.85
CA ILE A 128 4.41 -11.09 -0.67
C ILE A 128 4.26 -11.42 0.82
N ALA A 129 5.12 -10.88 1.68
CA ALA A 129 5.05 -11.09 3.14
C ALA A 129 3.77 -10.50 3.75
N MET A 130 3.36 -9.29 3.31
CA MET A 130 2.09 -8.68 3.72
C MET A 130 0.90 -9.56 3.35
N LEU A 131 0.84 -10.01 2.10
CA LEU A 131 -0.23 -10.84 1.56
C LEU A 131 -0.24 -12.25 2.18
N ALA A 132 0.94 -12.86 2.41
CA ALA A 132 1.05 -14.17 3.06
C ALA A 132 0.57 -14.14 4.51
N THR A 133 0.88 -13.06 5.23
CA THR A 133 0.38 -12.85 6.59
C THR A 133 -1.14 -12.68 6.60
N ALA A 134 -1.68 -11.86 5.69
CA ALA A 134 -3.13 -11.68 5.52
C ALA A 134 -3.83 -12.98 5.11
N ARG A 135 -3.17 -13.82 4.28
CA ARG A 135 -3.69 -15.14 3.86
C ARG A 135 -3.98 -16.06 5.03
N LEU A 136 -3.14 -16.02 6.06
CA LEU A 136 -3.32 -16.78 7.29
C LEU A 136 -4.33 -16.16 8.27
N GLY A 137 -4.86 -14.96 7.98
CA GLY A 137 -5.64 -14.17 8.94
C GLY A 137 -4.77 -13.66 10.11
N ALA A 138 -3.46 -13.67 9.96
CA ALA A 138 -2.52 -13.06 10.87
C ALA A 138 -2.39 -11.55 10.59
N VAL A 139 -1.80 -10.82 11.53
CA VAL A 139 -1.72 -9.35 11.53
C VAL A 139 -0.30 -8.93 11.20
N HIS A 140 -0.08 -8.27 10.06
CA HIS A 140 1.25 -7.75 9.77
C HIS A 140 1.47 -6.34 10.37
N SER A 141 2.73 -6.03 10.66
CA SER A 141 3.18 -4.69 10.99
C SER A 141 4.44 -4.39 10.18
N VAL A 142 4.30 -3.55 9.15
CA VAL A 142 5.44 -3.16 8.32
C VAL A 142 6.15 -1.99 8.96
N VAL A 143 7.46 -2.12 9.10
CA VAL A 143 8.34 -1.09 9.67
C VAL A 143 9.20 -0.53 8.55
N PHE A 144 9.20 0.79 8.42
CA PHE A 144 10.00 1.49 7.41
C PHE A 144 11.49 1.12 7.52
N GLY A 145 12.08 0.68 6.39
CA GLY A 145 13.46 0.19 6.35
C GLY A 145 14.54 1.21 6.69
N GLY A 146 14.19 2.50 6.74
CA GLY A 146 15.08 3.58 7.18
C GLY A 146 15.13 3.82 8.69
N PHE A 147 14.33 3.08 9.49
CA PHE A 147 14.32 3.24 10.94
C PHE A 147 15.53 2.59 11.61
N ALA A 148 16.02 3.25 12.67
CA ALA A 148 17.08 2.74 13.53
C ALA A 148 16.61 1.58 14.43
N ALA A 149 17.54 0.84 15.00
CA ALA A 149 17.26 -0.33 15.84
C ALA A 149 16.31 -0.03 17.02
N ALA A 150 16.44 1.11 17.67
CA ALA A 150 15.58 1.51 18.79
C ALA A 150 14.11 1.68 18.36
N GLU A 151 13.87 2.24 17.18
CA GLU A 151 12.53 2.42 16.61
C GLU A 151 11.89 1.07 16.26
N LEU A 152 12.65 0.15 15.70
CA LEU A 152 12.21 -1.21 15.44
C LEU A 152 11.96 -1.97 16.75
N ALA A 153 12.82 -1.83 17.75
CA ALA A 153 12.66 -2.46 19.06
C ALA A 153 11.37 -2.06 19.77
N SER A 154 11.01 -0.77 19.71
CA SER A 154 9.76 -0.27 20.28
C SER A 154 8.54 -0.95 19.64
N ARG A 155 8.54 -1.13 18.32
CA ARG A 155 7.44 -1.79 17.59
C ARG A 155 7.40 -3.30 17.86
N ILE A 156 8.55 -3.95 18.00
CA ILE A 156 8.63 -5.36 18.42
C ILE A 156 8.06 -5.52 19.84
N ALA A 157 8.41 -4.61 20.75
CA ALA A 157 7.93 -4.64 22.14
C ALA A 157 6.41 -4.50 22.24
N ASP A 158 5.82 -3.60 21.45
CA ASP A 158 4.37 -3.34 21.45
C ASP A 158 3.57 -4.41 20.69
N ALA A 159 3.93 -4.69 19.43
CA ALA A 159 3.23 -5.66 18.59
C ALA A 159 3.39 -7.10 19.08
N LYS A 160 4.48 -7.42 19.78
CA LYS A 160 4.84 -8.77 20.26
C LYS A 160 4.72 -9.82 19.14
N PRO A 161 5.47 -9.68 18.04
CA PRO A 161 5.35 -10.57 16.91
C PRO A 161 5.89 -11.98 17.24
N LYS A 162 5.24 -13.02 16.72
CA LYS A 162 5.79 -14.38 16.72
C LYS A 162 6.93 -14.54 15.73
N ALA A 163 6.81 -13.87 14.56
CA ALA A 163 7.84 -13.92 13.53
C ALA A 163 8.21 -12.52 13.05
N ILE A 164 9.44 -12.38 12.55
CA ILE A 164 9.90 -11.21 11.81
C ILE A 164 10.36 -11.68 10.42
N ILE A 165 9.98 -10.92 9.40
CA ILE A 165 10.49 -11.08 8.03
C ILE A 165 11.35 -9.86 7.71
N SER A 166 12.60 -10.09 7.30
CA SER A 166 13.55 -9.03 6.99
C SER A 166 14.41 -9.36 5.78
N ALA A 167 15.35 -8.51 5.46
CA ALA A 167 16.35 -8.73 4.42
C ALA A 167 17.77 -8.57 5.00
N SER A 168 18.77 -9.13 4.29
CA SER A 168 20.16 -8.95 4.66
C SER A 168 20.60 -7.50 4.51
N CYS A 169 20.09 -6.80 3.47
CA CYS A 169 20.41 -5.40 3.23
C CYS A 169 19.31 -4.66 2.46
N GLY A 170 19.31 -3.33 2.58
CA GLY A 170 18.66 -2.37 1.69
C GLY A 170 19.70 -1.62 0.86
N LEU A 171 19.25 -0.94 -0.22
CA LEU A 171 20.11 -0.17 -1.10
C LEU A 171 19.67 1.30 -1.10
N GLU A 172 20.62 2.19 -0.91
CA GLU A 172 20.48 3.63 -1.04
C GLU A 172 21.50 4.12 -2.08
N PRO A 173 21.29 5.27 -2.73
CA PRO A 173 22.29 5.80 -3.66
C PRO A 173 23.68 5.88 -3.04
N GLY A 174 24.61 5.15 -3.65
CA GLY A 174 26.02 5.12 -3.22
C GLY A 174 26.31 4.32 -1.93
N ARG A 175 25.32 3.63 -1.31
CA ARG A 175 25.61 2.83 -0.11
C ARG A 175 24.69 1.61 0.05
N VAL A 176 25.21 0.60 0.71
CA VAL A 176 24.44 -0.56 1.19
C VAL A 176 24.10 -0.33 2.67
N VAL A 177 22.85 -0.56 3.02
CA VAL A 177 22.37 -0.50 4.42
C VAL A 177 22.21 -1.94 4.91
N HIS A 178 23.02 -2.35 5.87
CA HIS A 178 22.97 -3.69 6.47
C HIS A 178 21.81 -3.78 7.45
N TYR A 179 20.75 -4.55 7.10
CA TYR A 179 19.56 -4.68 7.96
C TYR A 179 19.75 -5.67 9.10
N LYS A 180 20.54 -6.73 8.88
CA LYS A 180 20.74 -7.77 9.90
C LYS A 180 21.30 -7.24 11.23
N PRO A 181 22.36 -6.40 11.26
CA PRO A 181 22.85 -5.81 12.50
C PRO A 181 21.81 -4.94 13.22
N LEU A 182 21.04 -4.14 12.47
CA LEU A 182 19.95 -3.31 13.02
C LEU A 182 18.82 -4.17 13.62
N LEU A 183 18.48 -5.26 12.95
CA LEU A 183 17.48 -6.22 13.42
C LEU A 183 17.95 -6.93 14.69
N ASP A 184 19.19 -7.41 14.72
CA ASP A 184 19.74 -8.10 15.89
C ASP A 184 19.80 -7.18 17.11
N GLU A 185 20.22 -5.94 16.93
CA GLU A 185 20.22 -4.92 17.98
C GLU A 185 18.78 -4.62 18.45
N ALA A 186 17.82 -4.47 17.52
CA ALA A 186 16.42 -4.24 17.87
C ALA A 186 15.82 -5.40 18.67
N ILE A 187 16.10 -6.64 18.27
CA ILE A 187 15.68 -7.84 19.01
C ILE A 187 16.35 -7.88 20.39
N ALA A 188 17.63 -7.50 20.50
CA ALA A 188 18.33 -7.45 21.77
C ALA A 188 17.73 -6.40 22.72
N LEU A 189 17.39 -5.21 22.23
CA LEU A 189 16.81 -4.11 22.99
C LEU A 189 15.35 -4.39 23.42
N SER A 190 14.57 -5.10 22.60
CA SER A 190 13.17 -5.37 22.90
C SER A 190 13.01 -6.39 24.05
N PRO A 191 12.08 -6.19 25.01
CA PRO A 191 11.76 -7.20 26.02
C PRO A 191 11.08 -8.44 25.40
N HIS A 192 10.39 -8.30 24.26
CA HIS A 192 9.79 -9.40 23.53
C HIS A 192 10.79 -9.96 22.51
N LYS A 193 10.87 -11.30 22.41
CA LYS A 193 11.74 -11.99 21.45
C LYS A 193 10.85 -12.80 20.47
N PRO A 194 10.97 -12.57 19.14
CA PRO A 194 10.26 -13.40 18.16
C PRO A 194 10.82 -14.83 18.19
N SER A 195 9.95 -15.80 17.95
CA SER A 195 10.35 -17.22 17.91
C SER A 195 11.01 -17.61 16.58
N SER A 196 10.78 -16.84 15.52
CA SER A 196 11.33 -17.11 14.19
C SER A 196 11.64 -15.80 13.44
N VAL A 197 12.71 -15.82 12.66
CA VAL A 197 13.10 -14.72 11.76
C VAL A 197 13.39 -15.30 10.39
N LEU A 198 12.74 -14.78 9.35
CA LEU A 198 13.01 -15.13 7.96
C LEU A 198 13.77 -13.97 7.29
N ILE A 199 14.93 -14.28 6.72
CA ILE A 199 15.83 -13.28 6.11
C ILE A 199 15.93 -13.50 4.61
N LEU A 200 15.52 -12.51 3.82
CA LEU A 200 15.83 -12.47 2.39
C LEU A 200 17.33 -12.19 2.20
N GLN A 201 18.07 -13.17 1.71
CA GLN A 201 19.48 -12.98 1.36
C GLN A 201 19.59 -12.22 0.04
N ARG A 202 20.08 -10.98 0.10
CA ARG A 202 20.33 -10.16 -1.08
C ARG A 202 21.80 -10.29 -1.52
N PRO A 203 22.07 -10.51 -2.81
CA PRO A 203 23.44 -10.72 -3.31
C PRO A 203 24.37 -9.52 -3.08
N GLN A 204 23.82 -8.31 -2.92
CA GLN A 204 24.59 -7.09 -2.70
C GLN A 204 25.29 -7.07 -1.32
N ALA A 205 24.73 -7.72 -0.31
CA ALA A 205 25.35 -7.94 0.99
C ALA A 205 24.64 -9.09 1.72
N PRO A 206 25.03 -10.33 1.48
CA PRO A 206 24.56 -11.47 2.27
C PRO A 206 24.96 -11.31 3.74
N CYS A 207 24.21 -11.94 4.64
CA CYS A 207 24.50 -11.93 6.06
C CYS A 207 24.56 -13.31 6.67
N GLU A 208 25.24 -13.46 7.80
CA GLU A 208 25.17 -14.69 8.60
C GLU A 208 23.81 -14.79 9.30
N LEU A 209 23.25 -16.00 9.30
CA LEU A 209 22.01 -16.32 9.99
C LEU A 209 22.31 -16.79 11.42
N THR A 210 21.59 -16.25 12.40
CA THR A 210 21.73 -16.69 13.81
C THR A 210 21.13 -18.09 13.97
N PRO A 211 21.95 -19.10 14.32
CA PRO A 211 21.46 -20.48 14.45
C PRO A 211 20.30 -20.61 15.44
N GLY A 212 19.31 -21.41 15.09
CA GLY A 212 18.12 -21.68 15.93
C GLY A 212 17.08 -20.57 15.96
N ARG A 213 17.33 -19.42 15.30
CA ARG A 213 16.39 -18.30 15.20
C ARG A 213 16.11 -17.90 13.76
N ASP A 214 17.17 -17.74 12.95
CA ASP A 214 17.09 -17.19 11.60
C ASP A 214 17.12 -18.28 10.54
N GLU A 215 16.32 -18.09 9.49
CA GLU A 215 16.29 -18.93 8.31
C GLU A 215 16.29 -18.09 7.04
N ASP A 216 16.80 -18.64 5.94
CA ASP A 216 16.68 -18.01 4.62
C ASP A 216 15.23 -18.03 4.16
N LEU A 217 14.71 -16.84 3.80
CA LEU A 217 13.32 -16.66 3.38
C LEU A 217 12.96 -17.50 2.15
N LEU A 218 13.83 -17.49 1.12
CA LEU A 218 13.55 -18.18 -0.14
C LEU A 218 13.66 -19.70 0.02
N VAL A 219 14.59 -20.18 0.84
CA VAL A 219 14.70 -21.60 1.18
C VAL A 219 13.46 -22.06 1.95
N ALA A 220 13.02 -21.28 2.93
CA ALA A 220 11.81 -21.59 3.70
C ALA A 220 10.54 -21.56 2.81
N GLU A 221 10.40 -20.56 1.92
CA GLU A 221 9.32 -20.47 0.95
C GLU A 221 9.33 -21.69 0.01
N ALA A 222 10.48 -22.03 -0.57
CA ALA A 222 10.60 -23.14 -1.51
C ALA A 222 10.24 -24.50 -0.89
N ALA A 223 10.61 -24.74 0.36
CA ALA A 223 10.38 -26.00 1.07
C ALA A 223 8.93 -26.17 1.55
N ALA A 224 8.18 -25.09 1.72
CA ALA A 224 6.85 -25.13 2.30
C ALA A 224 5.78 -25.68 1.34
N ALA A 225 4.75 -26.32 1.87
CA ALA A 225 3.51 -26.59 1.14
C ALA A 225 2.67 -25.29 1.03
N PRO A 226 1.94 -25.07 -0.07
CA PRO A 226 1.05 -23.92 -0.18
C PRO A 226 -0.06 -23.96 0.89
N HIS A 227 -0.40 -22.82 1.48
CA HIS A 227 -1.49 -22.70 2.45
C HIS A 227 -2.70 -22.01 1.80
N ALA A 228 -3.91 -22.49 2.10
CA ALA A 228 -5.16 -21.86 1.67
C ALA A 228 -5.42 -20.55 2.43
N CYS A 229 -6.32 -19.69 1.89
CA CYS A 229 -6.79 -18.53 2.62
C CYS A 229 -7.64 -18.91 3.83
N VAL A 230 -7.38 -18.27 4.97
CA VAL A 230 -8.14 -18.46 6.21
C VAL A 230 -9.23 -17.41 6.29
N SER A 231 -10.49 -17.83 6.44
CA SER A 231 -11.62 -16.93 6.64
C SER A 231 -11.49 -16.16 7.96
N VAL A 232 -11.67 -14.83 7.90
CA VAL A 232 -11.63 -13.96 9.07
C VAL A 232 -12.91 -13.12 9.14
N ALA A 233 -13.29 -12.67 10.34
CA ALA A 233 -14.35 -11.68 10.46
C ALA A 233 -13.93 -10.38 9.77
N ALA A 234 -14.88 -9.67 9.17
CA ALA A 234 -14.61 -8.38 8.55
C ALA A 234 -14.00 -7.37 9.53
N THR A 235 -14.32 -7.50 10.81
CA THR A 235 -13.80 -6.68 11.91
C THR A 235 -12.48 -7.17 12.51
N ASP A 236 -11.98 -8.35 12.08
CA ASP A 236 -10.66 -8.82 12.53
C ASP A 236 -9.54 -7.92 11.99
N PRO A 237 -8.45 -7.75 12.76
CA PRO A 237 -7.32 -6.92 12.32
C PRO A 237 -6.61 -7.50 11.10
N LEU A 238 -6.25 -6.64 10.16
CA LEU A 238 -5.39 -6.93 9.01
C LEU A 238 -3.95 -6.50 9.28
N TYR A 239 -3.76 -5.29 9.79
CA TYR A 239 -2.43 -4.78 10.10
C TYR A 239 -2.40 -3.78 11.25
N ILE A 240 -1.20 -3.57 11.79
CA ILE A 240 -0.85 -2.49 12.71
C ILE A 240 0.14 -1.58 12.01
N LEU A 241 -0.19 -0.29 11.89
CA LEU A 241 0.72 0.71 11.36
C LEU A 241 0.98 1.80 12.41
N TYR A 242 2.25 1.99 12.75
CA TYR A 242 2.66 2.95 13.78
C TYR A 242 2.85 4.34 13.21
N THR A 243 2.25 5.33 13.87
CA THR A 243 2.46 6.75 13.61
C THR A 243 3.32 7.38 14.71
N SER A 244 4.01 8.49 14.39
CA SER A 244 4.68 9.31 15.38
C SER A 244 3.62 9.99 16.25
N GLY A 245 3.33 9.42 17.43
CA GLY A 245 2.35 10.00 18.35
C GLY A 245 2.78 11.38 18.85
N THR A 246 1.80 12.26 19.09
CA THR A 246 2.01 13.59 19.68
C THR A 246 2.65 13.56 21.08
N THR A 247 2.70 12.38 21.71
CA THR A 247 3.28 12.15 23.06
C THR A 247 4.67 11.54 23.01
N GLY A 248 5.30 11.44 21.82
CA GLY A 248 6.63 10.84 21.65
C GLY A 248 6.66 9.30 21.66
N GLN A 249 5.55 8.63 21.99
CA GLN A 249 5.43 7.17 21.85
C GLN A 249 4.70 6.82 20.54
N PRO A 250 5.17 5.83 19.76
CA PRO A 250 4.48 5.37 18.57
C PRO A 250 3.08 4.88 18.92
N LYS A 251 2.07 5.31 18.13
CA LYS A 251 0.69 4.85 18.25
C LYS A 251 0.38 3.86 17.14
N GLY A 252 -0.03 2.65 17.48
CA GLY A 252 -0.41 1.61 16.52
C GLY A 252 -1.85 1.83 16.03
N ILE A 253 -2.01 2.16 14.76
CA ILE A 253 -3.31 2.19 14.08
C ILE A 253 -3.65 0.75 13.70
N LEU A 254 -4.74 0.24 14.23
CA LEU A 254 -5.26 -1.09 13.93
C LEU A 254 -6.29 -1.00 12.79
N ARG A 255 -6.01 -1.67 11.67
CA ARG A 255 -6.88 -1.67 10.49
C ARG A 255 -7.61 -3.01 10.38
N ASP A 256 -8.93 -2.96 10.17
CA ASP A 256 -9.74 -4.14 9.93
C ASP A 256 -9.63 -4.68 8.48
N ASN A 257 -10.16 -5.88 8.24
CA ASN A 257 -10.17 -6.49 6.93
C ASN A 257 -11.30 -5.95 6.03
N GLY A 258 -12.55 -5.97 6.52
CA GLY A 258 -13.73 -5.75 5.68
C GLY A 258 -13.91 -4.30 5.24
N GLY A 259 -13.96 -3.37 6.20
CA GLY A 259 -14.12 -1.94 5.90
C GLY A 259 -13.00 -1.42 5.01
N HIS A 260 -11.76 -1.83 5.30
CA HIS A 260 -10.59 -1.48 4.51
C HIS A 260 -10.67 -2.03 3.07
N ALA A 261 -11.02 -3.32 2.90
CA ALA A 261 -11.11 -3.92 1.57
C ALA A 261 -12.16 -3.23 0.69
N VAL A 262 -13.36 -2.96 1.25
CA VAL A 262 -14.44 -2.28 0.53
C VAL A 262 -14.04 -0.86 0.14
N ALA A 263 -13.52 -0.07 1.09
CA ALA A 263 -13.12 1.31 0.84
C ALA A 263 -12.01 1.41 -0.22
N LEU A 264 -10.99 0.56 -0.12
CA LEU A 264 -9.87 0.57 -1.07
C LEU A 264 -10.29 0.11 -2.47
N HIS A 265 -11.03 -0.99 -2.58
CA HIS A 265 -11.56 -1.44 -3.87
C HIS A 265 -12.37 -0.34 -4.53
N HIS A 266 -13.31 0.26 -3.79
CA HIS A 266 -14.15 1.35 -4.28
C HIS A 266 -13.36 2.59 -4.68
N SER A 267 -12.29 2.92 -3.93
CA SER A 267 -11.46 4.10 -4.21
C SER A 267 -10.70 4.02 -5.54
N MET A 268 -10.35 2.82 -6.01
CA MET A 268 -9.63 2.66 -7.27
C MET A 268 -10.47 3.12 -8.47
N GLU A 269 -11.75 2.80 -8.47
CA GLU A 269 -12.69 3.27 -9.50
C GLU A 269 -13.09 4.73 -9.25
N LEU A 270 -13.53 5.04 -8.02
CA LEU A 270 -14.07 6.35 -7.67
C LEU A 270 -13.04 7.47 -7.80
N VAL A 271 -11.90 7.31 -7.11
CA VAL A 271 -10.87 8.37 -7.00
C VAL A 271 -10.00 8.40 -8.24
N TYR A 272 -9.43 7.26 -8.61
CA TYR A 272 -8.40 7.19 -9.66
C TYR A 272 -8.94 6.82 -11.04
N GLY A 273 -10.17 6.31 -11.14
CA GLY A 273 -10.80 5.91 -12.40
C GLY A 273 -10.03 4.83 -13.14
N VAL A 274 -9.46 3.87 -12.41
CA VAL A 274 -8.72 2.75 -12.97
C VAL A 274 -9.57 1.49 -12.99
N LYS A 275 -9.23 0.56 -13.88
CA LYS A 275 -9.92 -0.71 -14.13
C LYS A 275 -8.94 -1.88 -14.02
N PRO A 276 -9.43 -3.12 -13.87
CA PRO A 276 -8.58 -4.30 -13.94
C PRO A 276 -7.70 -4.29 -15.20
N GLY A 277 -6.39 -4.54 -15.03
CA GLY A 277 -5.38 -4.49 -16.09
C GLY A 277 -4.69 -3.14 -16.28
N ASP A 278 -5.23 -2.05 -15.75
CA ASP A 278 -4.52 -0.76 -15.76
C ASP A 278 -3.27 -0.82 -14.86
N VAL A 279 -2.22 -0.12 -15.27
CA VAL A 279 -0.99 0.01 -14.47
C VAL A 279 -1.10 1.25 -13.58
N TYR A 280 -1.03 1.02 -12.28
CA TYR A 280 -1.10 2.04 -11.24
C TYR A 280 0.22 2.08 -10.47
N TRP A 281 0.74 3.26 -10.21
CA TRP A 281 1.98 3.41 -9.46
C TRP A 281 1.84 4.42 -8.32
N ALA A 282 1.92 3.94 -7.08
CA ALA A 282 2.17 4.80 -5.94
C ALA A 282 3.69 4.79 -5.63
N ALA A 283 4.38 5.88 -6.00
CA ALA A 283 5.80 6.05 -5.77
C ALA A 283 6.05 6.48 -4.31
N SER A 284 5.98 5.50 -3.42
CA SER A 284 6.14 5.62 -1.98
C SER A 284 6.79 4.35 -1.42
N ASP A 285 6.76 4.13 -0.11
CA ASP A 285 7.34 2.97 0.58
C ASP A 285 6.26 2.16 1.30
N VAL A 286 6.41 0.83 1.31
CA VAL A 286 5.47 -0.10 1.98
C VAL A 286 5.38 0.12 3.49
N GLY A 287 6.37 0.76 4.11
CA GLY A 287 6.37 1.14 5.53
C GLY A 287 5.42 2.28 5.89
N TRP A 288 4.82 2.96 4.90
CA TRP A 288 3.86 4.03 5.11
C TRP A 288 2.43 3.59 4.76
N VAL A 289 1.44 4.38 5.19
CA VAL A 289 0.03 4.08 4.86
C VAL A 289 -0.23 4.08 3.34
N VAL A 290 0.45 4.93 2.59
CA VAL A 290 0.39 4.91 1.10
C VAL A 290 0.81 3.56 0.57
N GLY A 291 1.87 2.97 1.14
CA GLY A 291 2.36 1.66 0.74
C GLY A 291 1.34 0.55 1.01
N HIS A 292 0.75 0.54 2.21
CA HIS A 292 -0.31 -0.41 2.54
C HIS A 292 -1.52 -0.24 1.61
N SER A 293 -2.07 0.97 1.57
CA SER A 293 -3.31 1.21 0.82
C SER A 293 -3.11 1.16 -0.69
N TYR A 294 -2.08 1.83 -1.23
CA TYR A 294 -1.99 2.13 -2.66
C TYR A 294 -0.76 1.58 -3.39
N ILE A 295 0.17 0.91 -2.69
CA ILE A 295 1.15 0.04 -3.38
C ILE A 295 0.63 -1.40 -3.39
N VAL A 296 0.10 -1.91 -2.26
CA VAL A 296 -0.25 -3.32 -2.14
C VAL A 296 -1.76 -3.55 -2.28
N TYR A 297 -2.57 -3.09 -1.32
CA TYR A 297 -3.96 -3.57 -1.25
C TYR A 297 -4.88 -3.01 -2.32
N ALA A 298 -5.03 -1.69 -2.46
CA ALA A 298 -6.01 -1.11 -3.38
C ALA A 298 -5.82 -1.52 -4.85
N PRO A 299 -4.60 -1.40 -5.44
CA PRO A 299 -4.41 -1.81 -6.83
C PRO A 299 -4.67 -3.30 -7.03
N LEU A 300 -4.22 -4.16 -6.13
CA LEU A 300 -4.46 -5.61 -6.23
C LEU A 300 -5.93 -5.95 -6.00
N LEU A 301 -6.62 -5.33 -5.04
CA LEU A 301 -8.08 -5.47 -4.88
C LEU A 301 -8.83 -5.05 -6.14
N GLY A 302 -8.39 -3.99 -6.80
CA GLY A 302 -8.95 -3.51 -8.08
C GLY A 302 -8.57 -4.35 -9.30
N GLY A 303 -7.73 -5.38 -9.16
CA GLY A 303 -7.25 -6.19 -10.30
C GLY A 303 -6.31 -5.43 -11.24
N CYS A 304 -5.69 -4.36 -10.74
CA CYS A 304 -4.69 -3.57 -11.46
C CYS A 304 -3.31 -4.22 -11.40
N THR A 305 -2.38 -3.72 -12.20
CA THR A 305 -0.95 -3.97 -12.05
C THR A 305 -0.36 -2.85 -11.19
N THR A 306 0.33 -3.19 -10.10
CA THR A 306 1.04 -2.21 -9.27
C THR A 306 2.53 -2.17 -9.59
N VAL A 307 3.13 -0.97 -9.54
CA VAL A 307 4.59 -0.83 -9.67
C VAL A 307 5.21 -0.74 -8.28
N LEU A 308 6.16 -1.61 -8.01
CA LEU A 308 7.02 -1.60 -6.82
C LEU A 308 8.40 -1.08 -7.22
N PHE A 309 8.77 0.09 -6.74
CA PHE A 309 9.95 0.81 -7.19
C PHE A 309 11.02 0.88 -6.09
N GLU A 310 12.21 0.33 -6.37
CA GLU A 310 13.37 0.46 -5.48
C GLU A 310 14.34 1.51 -6.02
N GLY A 311 14.05 2.77 -5.72
CA GLY A 311 14.84 3.92 -6.16
C GLY A 311 14.40 5.22 -5.48
N LYS A 312 14.94 6.33 -5.94
CA LYS A 312 14.61 7.68 -5.47
C LYS A 312 14.09 8.52 -6.65
N PRO A 313 13.34 9.60 -6.39
CA PRO A 313 12.85 10.49 -7.46
C PRO A 313 13.98 11.21 -8.24
N VAL A 314 15.15 11.34 -7.61
CA VAL A 314 16.38 11.92 -8.18
C VAL A 314 17.58 11.07 -7.80
N GLY A 315 18.64 11.09 -8.64
CA GLY A 315 19.88 10.36 -8.38
C GLY A 315 19.81 8.85 -8.58
N THR A 316 18.75 8.32 -9.24
CA THR A 316 18.63 6.89 -9.56
C THR A 316 18.12 6.61 -11.00
N PRO A 317 18.87 6.91 -12.04
CA PRO A 317 20.17 7.62 -12.03
C PRO A 317 20.05 9.13 -12.08
N ASP A 318 18.90 9.70 -12.51
CA ASP A 318 18.69 11.11 -12.80
C ASP A 318 17.24 11.54 -12.48
N PRO A 319 16.88 12.83 -12.60
CA PRO A 319 15.52 13.30 -12.30
C PRO A 319 14.45 12.85 -13.31
N GLY A 320 14.84 12.16 -14.39
CA GLY A 320 13.91 11.55 -15.35
C GLY A 320 13.38 10.18 -14.94
N THR A 321 13.87 9.63 -13.86
CA THR A 321 13.55 8.24 -13.43
C THR A 321 12.04 7.98 -13.29
N PHE A 322 11.29 8.88 -12.69
CA PHE A 322 9.83 8.70 -12.56
C PHE A 322 9.14 8.70 -13.93
N TRP A 323 9.59 9.52 -14.84
CA TRP A 323 9.04 9.59 -16.19
C TRP A 323 9.40 8.35 -17.01
N ARG A 324 10.64 7.84 -16.83
CA ARG A 324 11.05 6.55 -17.40
C ARG A 324 10.12 5.41 -16.95
N VAL A 325 9.92 5.28 -15.65
CA VAL A 325 9.04 4.23 -15.09
C VAL A 325 7.61 4.34 -15.63
N CYS A 326 7.09 5.58 -15.72
CA CYS A 326 5.77 5.80 -16.31
C CYS A 326 5.69 5.37 -17.77
N ALA A 327 6.72 5.69 -18.57
CA ALA A 327 6.78 5.35 -19.99
C ALA A 327 6.98 3.84 -20.22
N ASP A 328 8.01 3.24 -19.56
CA ASP A 328 8.40 1.85 -19.77
C ASP A 328 7.31 0.86 -19.36
N HIS A 329 6.53 1.22 -18.34
CA HIS A 329 5.49 0.34 -17.79
C HIS A 329 4.06 0.75 -18.17
N GLY A 330 3.91 1.85 -18.93
CA GLY A 330 2.58 2.33 -19.34
C GLY A 330 1.70 2.74 -18.17
N VAL A 331 2.28 3.39 -17.16
CA VAL A 331 1.58 3.83 -15.95
C VAL A 331 0.44 4.79 -16.32
N LYS A 332 -0.76 4.45 -15.89
CA LYS A 332 -1.96 5.27 -16.12
C LYS A 332 -2.10 6.36 -15.07
N ILE A 333 -1.87 6.03 -13.81
CA ILE A 333 -1.90 6.95 -12.68
C ILE A 333 -0.58 6.88 -11.93
N LEU A 334 0.07 8.04 -11.79
CA LEU A 334 1.18 8.22 -10.86
C LEU A 334 0.67 8.90 -9.60
N PHE A 335 0.92 8.28 -8.45
CA PHE A 335 0.66 8.88 -7.14
C PHE A 335 1.97 9.00 -6.36
N THR A 336 2.29 10.20 -5.85
CA THR A 336 3.50 10.41 -5.05
C THR A 336 3.33 11.55 -4.04
N ALA A 337 4.38 11.86 -3.29
CA ALA A 337 4.40 12.99 -2.37
C ALA A 337 4.85 14.29 -3.07
N PRO A 338 4.36 15.47 -2.67
CA PRO A 338 4.83 16.76 -3.17
C PRO A 338 6.34 16.94 -3.06
N THR A 339 6.96 16.43 -1.99
CA THR A 339 8.43 16.45 -1.81
C THR A 339 9.18 15.77 -2.94
N ALA A 340 8.68 14.66 -3.50
CA ALA A 340 9.30 13.97 -4.62
C ALA A 340 9.27 14.85 -5.89
N ILE A 341 8.12 15.47 -6.16
CA ILE A 341 7.95 16.38 -7.30
C ILE A 341 8.81 17.63 -7.16
N ARG A 342 8.89 18.22 -5.94
CA ARG A 342 9.78 19.36 -5.68
C ARG A 342 11.26 19.00 -5.88
N ALA A 343 11.66 17.78 -5.50
CA ALA A 343 13.03 17.31 -5.77
C ALA A 343 13.31 17.21 -7.27
N ILE A 344 12.38 16.64 -8.05
CA ILE A 344 12.50 16.56 -9.52
C ILE A 344 12.53 17.98 -10.12
N LYS A 345 11.60 18.86 -9.71
CA LYS A 345 11.55 20.26 -10.19
C LYS A 345 12.83 21.02 -9.95
N LYS A 346 13.48 20.79 -8.79
CA LYS A 346 14.76 21.42 -8.45
C LYS A 346 15.88 21.01 -9.41
N GLU A 347 15.94 19.72 -9.77
CA GLU A 347 16.99 19.16 -10.62
C GLU A 347 16.68 19.32 -12.13
N ASP A 348 15.39 19.38 -12.52
CA ASP A 348 14.94 19.50 -13.91
C ASP A 348 13.80 20.54 -14.05
N PRO A 349 14.05 21.83 -13.77
CA PRO A 349 13.01 22.86 -13.77
C PRO A 349 12.31 23.06 -15.12
N GLU A 350 13.01 22.80 -16.24
CA GLU A 350 12.50 22.93 -17.61
C GLU A 350 11.94 21.62 -18.20
N GLY A 351 11.98 20.52 -17.45
CA GLY A 351 11.50 19.22 -17.88
C GLY A 351 12.29 18.64 -19.05
N VAL A 352 13.60 18.86 -19.08
CA VAL A 352 14.48 18.32 -20.13
C VAL A 352 14.50 16.81 -20.11
N PHE A 353 14.52 16.21 -18.91
CA PHE A 353 14.48 14.77 -18.75
C PHE A 353 13.08 14.22 -19.02
N LEU A 354 12.03 14.91 -18.57
CA LEU A 354 10.64 14.50 -18.83
C LEU A 354 10.38 14.36 -20.34
N LYS A 355 10.85 15.29 -21.16
CA LYS A 355 10.66 15.30 -22.63
C LYS A 355 11.30 14.13 -23.37
N LYS A 356 12.14 13.33 -22.71
CA LYS A 356 12.77 12.13 -23.29
C LYS A 356 11.83 10.93 -23.34
N TYR A 357 10.70 10.96 -22.61
CA TYR A 357 9.84 9.82 -22.38
C TYR A 357 8.43 10.03 -22.94
N ASP A 358 7.85 8.97 -23.50
CA ASP A 358 6.45 8.97 -23.95
C ASP A 358 5.52 8.76 -22.76
N LEU A 359 4.86 9.84 -22.33
CA LEU A 359 3.89 9.82 -21.24
C LEU A 359 2.43 9.79 -21.75
N SER A 360 2.19 9.31 -22.97
CA SER A 360 0.84 9.27 -23.57
C SER A 360 -0.15 8.41 -22.77
N LYS A 361 0.34 7.38 -22.07
CA LYS A 361 -0.47 6.51 -21.21
C LYS A 361 -0.78 7.11 -19.83
N LEU A 362 0.04 8.06 -19.35
CA LEU A 362 -0.20 8.75 -18.09
C LEU A 362 -1.43 9.66 -18.22
N GLU A 363 -2.41 9.46 -17.37
CA GLU A 363 -3.67 10.22 -17.42
C GLU A 363 -3.80 11.24 -16.28
N ALA A 364 -3.15 11.03 -15.14
CA ALA A 364 -3.12 11.98 -14.03
C ALA A 364 -1.95 11.74 -13.08
N LEU A 365 -1.53 12.81 -12.40
CA LEU A 365 -0.65 12.79 -11.24
C LEU A 365 -1.47 13.09 -9.99
N TYR A 366 -1.38 12.22 -8.98
CA TYR A 366 -1.97 12.41 -7.65
C TYR A 366 -0.88 12.70 -6.62
N LEU A 367 -1.15 13.65 -5.72
CA LEU A 367 -0.23 14.08 -4.68
C LEU A 367 -0.91 13.99 -3.31
N ALA A 368 -0.22 13.47 -2.30
CA ALA A 368 -0.65 13.48 -0.90
C ALA A 368 0.52 13.33 0.07
N GLY A 369 0.23 13.43 1.37
CA GLY A 369 1.19 13.29 2.47
C GLY A 369 1.55 14.63 3.12
N GLU A 370 1.48 15.71 2.36
CA GLU A 370 1.59 17.10 2.78
C GLU A 370 0.84 17.98 1.79
N ARG A 371 0.52 19.20 2.19
CA ARG A 371 -0.09 20.16 1.27
C ARG A 371 0.88 20.47 0.12
N CYS A 372 0.42 20.33 -1.12
CA CYS A 372 1.19 20.75 -2.26
C CYS A 372 1.04 22.27 -2.49
N ASP A 373 2.17 22.95 -2.63
CA ASP A 373 2.16 24.37 -2.96
C ASP A 373 1.67 24.62 -4.40
N PRO A 374 0.96 25.75 -4.65
CA PRO A 374 0.40 26.04 -5.97
C PRO A 374 1.43 26.08 -7.10
N ASP A 375 2.64 26.54 -6.83
CA ASP A 375 3.69 26.67 -7.82
C ASP A 375 4.19 25.29 -8.31
N THR A 376 4.27 24.31 -7.41
CA THR A 376 4.61 22.93 -7.77
C THR A 376 3.49 22.25 -8.58
N ILE A 377 2.23 22.49 -8.24
CA ILE A 377 1.08 21.98 -9.01
C ILE A 377 1.09 22.54 -10.43
N LEU A 378 1.13 23.87 -10.56
CA LEU A 378 1.11 24.56 -11.85
C LEU A 378 2.31 24.20 -12.73
N TRP A 379 3.50 24.04 -12.12
CA TRP A 379 4.68 23.54 -12.82
C TRP A 379 4.45 22.12 -13.38
N SER A 380 3.91 21.22 -12.57
CA SER A 380 3.64 19.85 -12.97
C SER A 380 2.59 19.78 -14.07
N GLU A 381 1.48 20.52 -13.96
CA GLU A 381 0.44 20.59 -15.01
C GLU A 381 0.98 21.13 -16.33
N ARG A 382 1.80 22.19 -16.27
CA ARG A 382 2.43 22.77 -17.46
C ARG A 382 3.33 21.77 -18.18
N LEU A 383 4.14 21.00 -17.47
CA LEU A 383 5.06 20.07 -18.09
C LEU A 383 4.40 18.76 -18.53
N LEU A 384 3.55 18.19 -17.71
CA LEU A 384 2.87 16.93 -17.99
C LEU A 384 1.74 17.07 -18.99
N GLN A 385 1.11 18.25 -19.09
CA GLN A 385 -0.13 18.49 -19.84
C GLN A 385 -1.23 17.49 -19.41
N LYS A 386 -1.26 17.17 -18.12
CA LYS A 386 -2.20 16.23 -17.47
C LYS A 386 -2.70 16.85 -16.18
N PRO A 387 -3.89 16.43 -15.70
CA PRO A 387 -4.41 16.84 -14.40
C PRO A 387 -3.44 16.49 -13.26
N VAL A 388 -3.23 17.41 -12.35
CA VAL A 388 -2.51 17.20 -11.08
C VAL A 388 -3.49 17.40 -9.94
N VAL A 389 -3.69 16.35 -9.15
CA VAL A 389 -4.66 16.32 -8.07
C VAL A 389 -3.94 16.27 -6.73
N ASP A 390 -4.02 17.35 -5.97
CA ASP A 390 -3.68 17.31 -4.54
C ASP A 390 -4.89 16.75 -3.78
N HIS A 391 -4.72 15.64 -3.06
CA HIS A 391 -5.78 15.02 -2.30
C HIS A 391 -5.34 14.76 -0.87
N TRP A 392 -6.27 14.86 0.08
CA TRP A 392 -5.98 14.77 1.49
C TRP A 392 -6.57 13.51 2.12
N TRP A 393 -5.76 12.84 2.91
CA TRP A 393 -6.10 11.72 3.75
C TRP A 393 -5.00 11.47 4.80
N GLN A 394 -5.21 10.53 5.68
CA GLN A 394 -4.35 10.28 6.84
C GLN A 394 -4.13 8.78 7.04
N THR A 395 -3.11 8.43 7.84
CA THR A 395 -2.89 7.04 8.27
C THR A 395 -4.12 6.48 8.97
N GLU A 396 -4.80 7.29 9.76
CA GLU A 396 -5.99 6.94 10.53
C GLU A 396 -7.19 6.60 9.63
N THR A 397 -7.35 7.26 8.50
CA THR A 397 -8.46 7.02 7.56
C THR A 397 -8.14 5.92 6.55
N GLY A 398 -6.89 5.80 6.13
CA GLY A 398 -6.41 4.77 5.20
C GLY A 398 -6.78 4.97 3.74
N TRP A 399 -7.63 5.94 3.40
CA TRP A 399 -8.01 6.31 2.05
C TRP A 399 -8.47 7.78 1.97
N THR A 400 -8.73 8.27 0.75
CA THR A 400 -8.99 9.67 0.43
C THR A 400 -10.17 10.26 1.19
N ILE A 401 -9.94 11.35 1.95
CA ILE A 401 -10.98 12.15 2.60
C ILE A 401 -11.49 13.21 1.63
N THR A 402 -10.58 13.98 1.01
CA THR A 402 -10.94 14.98 -0.02
C THR A 402 -10.06 14.79 -1.25
N GLY A 403 -10.59 15.11 -2.42
CA GLY A 403 -9.85 15.00 -3.68
C GLY A 403 -10.64 15.51 -4.87
N ASN A 404 -10.15 15.17 -6.05
CA ASN A 404 -10.86 15.29 -7.33
C ASN A 404 -10.98 13.89 -7.94
N PHE A 405 -12.21 13.47 -8.18
CA PHE A 405 -12.58 12.09 -8.41
C PHE A 405 -12.66 11.79 -9.90
N ARG A 406 -11.56 11.30 -10.45
CA ARG A 406 -11.45 11.01 -11.88
C ARG A 406 -12.51 10.01 -12.37
N GLY A 407 -12.88 9.04 -11.53
CA GLY A 407 -13.94 8.08 -11.85
C GLY A 407 -15.34 8.69 -11.95
N LEU A 408 -15.55 9.88 -11.43
CA LEU A 408 -16.81 10.64 -11.50
C LEU A 408 -16.75 11.83 -12.49
N GLY A 409 -15.65 11.90 -13.27
CA GLY A 409 -15.35 13.08 -14.08
C GLY A 409 -14.71 14.19 -13.24
N LEU A 410 -13.53 14.65 -13.69
CA LEU A 410 -12.80 15.71 -13.00
C LEU A 410 -13.58 17.03 -13.07
N PHE A 411 -13.61 17.71 -11.95
CA PHE A 411 -14.07 19.11 -11.87
C PHE A 411 -12.87 20.04 -11.83
N PRO A 412 -13.05 21.36 -12.15
CA PRO A 412 -11.96 22.32 -12.09
C PRO A 412 -11.32 22.36 -10.70
N THR A 413 -10.02 22.13 -10.64
CA THR A 413 -9.22 22.26 -9.43
C THR A 413 -8.71 23.67 -9.23
N ARG A 414 -8.43 24.03 -7.97
CA ARG A 414 -7.68 25.24 -7.63
C ARG A 414 -6.36 24.79 -7.04
N ALA A 415 -5.26 25.27 -7.59
CA ALA A 415 -3.94 24.94 -7.06
C ALA A 415 -3.85 25.25 -5.56
N GLY A 416 -3.41 24.28 -4.77
CA GLY A 416 -3.36 24.34 -3.30
C GLY A 416 -4.65 23.98 -2.57
N SER A 417 -5.69 23.50 -3.30
CA SER A 417 -6.91 22.94 -2.72
C SER A 417 -6.89 21.43 -2.76
N GLY A 418 -7.23 20.77 -1.64
CA GLY A 418 -7.43 19.31 -1.55
C GLY A 418 -8.74 18.82 -2.16
N GLY A 419 -9.46 19.64 -2.94
CA GLY A 419 -10.67 19.24 -3.66
C GLY A 419 -11.94 19.20 -2.80
N LYS A 420 -12.84 18.25 -3.11
CA LYS A 420 -14.13 18.04 -2.44
C LYS A 420 -14.11 16.76 -1.58
N PRO A 421 -15.03 16.64 -0.58
CA PRO A 421 -15.15 15.41 0.23
C PRO A 421 -15.46 14.17 -0.61
N ALA A 422 -14.81 13.04 -0.29
CA ALA A 422 -15.22 11.76 -0.84
C ALA A 422 -16.58 11.32 -0.27
N PRO A 423 -17.42 10.61 -1.04
CA PRO A 423 -18.55 9.91 -0.47
C PRO A 423 -18.08 8.99 0.67
N GLY A 424 -18.60 9.19 1.88
CA GLY A 424 -18.10 8.56 3.11
C GLY A 424 -17.63 9.56 4.16
N TYR A 425 -17.36 10.82 3.75
CA TYR A 425 -16.90 11.87 4.65
C TYR A 425 -17.75 13.13 4.55
N ASP A 426 -18.21 13.61 5.69
CA ASP A 426 -18.84 14.91 5.83
C ASP A 426 -17.82 15.90 6.37
N VAL A 427 -17.16 16.62 5.47
CA VAL A 427 -16.08 17.55 5.77
C VAL A 427 -16.61 18.97 5.78
N VAL A 428 -16.40 19.69 6.88
CA VAL A 428 -16.78 21.09 7.06
C VAL A 428 -15.59 21.89 7.57
N VAL A 429 -15.57 23.17 7.23
CA VAL A 429 -14.64 24.14 7.80
C VAL A 429 -15.39 24.85 8.93
N LEU A 430 -14.78 24.87 10.12
CA LEU A 430 -15.33 25.57 11.27
C LEU A 430 -14.55 26.86 11.49
N ASP A 431 -15.25 27.92 11.90
CA ASP A 431 -14.62 29.12 12.45
C ASP A 431 -14.09 28.82 13.86
N GLU A 432 -13.07 29.57 14.32
CA GLU A 432 -12.51 29.47 15.68
C GLU A 432 -13.50 29.91 16.77
#